data_27b1cd95decd65f6e34c5ffdb6fe7bb9
#
_entry.id   27b1cd95decd65f6e34c5ffdb6fe7bb9
#
_cell.length_a   1.000
_cell.length_b   1.000
_cell.length_c   1.000
_cell.angle_alpha   90.00
_cell.angle_beta   90.00
_cell.angle_gamma   90.00
#
_symmetry.space_group_name_H-M   'P 1'
#
loop_
_entity.id
_entity.type
_entity.pdbx_description
1 polymer ?
#
loop_
_entity_poly.entity_id
_entity_poly.type
_entity_poly.pdbx_seq_one_letter_code
_entity_poly.pdbx_strand_id
1 'polypeptide(L)'
;MLLILDNLKAHISLKAVEIAKSNSIVLLTLPPHTSHRMQPLDVTVYGPFKTKYSRAPDGWMRSNSGKTVSIYQIAGLVNEAIMSAVTPRNITSGFRSSGIFPYNREIFPDEAFSTNQCV
;
A
#
# COMPACT_ATOMS: atom_id res chain seq x y z
N MET A 1 -0.63 -18.74 -4.68
CA MET A 1 -0.59 -17.26 -4.69
C MET A 1 0.46 -16.78 -3.71
N LEU A 2 1.19 -15.69 -3.99
CA LEU A 2 2.14 -15.05 -3.06
C LEU A 2 1.48 -13.79 -2.49
N LEU A 3 1.42 -13.67 -1.16
CA LEU A 3 0.96 -12.48 -0.45
C LEU A 3 2.14 -11.85 0.29
N ILE A 4 2.46 -10.61 -0.07
CA ILE A 4 3.56 -9.85 0.54
C ILE A 4 2.97 -8.93 1.60
N LEU A 5 3.49 -9.02 2.82
CA LEU A 5 3.00 -8.31 4.00
C LEU A 5 4.13 -7.50 4.63
N ASP A 6 3.77 -6.43 5.32
CA ASP A 6 4.67 -5.82 6.28
C ASP A 6 4.89 -6.76 7.49
N ASN A 7 5.89 -6.46 8.31
CA ASN A 7 6.23 -7.29 9.48
C ASN A 7 5.44 -6.87 10.74
N LEU A 8 4.20 -6.41 10.58
CA LEU A 8 3.35 -6.09 11.73
C LEU A 8 2.82 -7.38 12.35
N LYS A 9 3.08 -7.58 13.65
CA LYS A 9 2.67 -8.79 14.39
C LYS A 9 1.17 -9.08 14.29
N ALA A 10 0.34 -8.05 14.17
CA ALA A 10 -1.11 -8.19 14.03
C ALA A 10 -1.53 -8.88 12.71
N HIS A 11 -0.68 -8.83 11.68
CA HIS A 11 -0.96 -9.45 10.37
C HIS A 11 -0.58 -10.93 10.32
N ILE A 12 0.20 -11.42 11.31
CA ILE A 12 0.73 -12.79 11.33
C ILE A 12 0.22 -13.49 12.57
N SER A 13 -1.02 -13.95 12.52
CA SER A 13 -1.60 -14.83 13.54
C SER A 13 -1.49 -16.29 13.11
N LEU A 14 -1.49 -17.23 14.08
CA LEU A 14 -1.51 -18.67 13.79
C LEU A 14 -2.67 -19.01 12.85
N LYS A 15 -3.86 -18.46 13.13
CA LYS A 15 -5.04 -18.66 12.30
C LYS A 15 -4.88 -18.16 10.87
N ALA A 16 -4.24 -17.00 10.69
CA ALA A 16 -3.94 -16.48 9.35
C ALA A 16 -2.99 -17.39 8.56
N VAL A 17 -1.96 -17.92 9.23
CA VAL A 17 -1.02 -18.87 8.62
C VAL A 17 -1.71 -20.18 8.24
N GLU A 18 -2.58 -20.71 9.09
CA GLU A 18 -3.36 -21.94 8.82
C GLU A 18 -4.30 -21.74 7.62
N ILE A 19 -5.01 -20.61 7.56
CA ILE A 19 -5.88 -20.28 6.43
C ILE A 19 -5.07 -20.13 5.15
N ALA A 20 -3.93 -19.44 5.20
CA ALA A 20 -3.05 -19.30 4.05
C ALA A 20 -2.57 -20.66 3.53
N LYS A 21 -2.12 -21.54 4.43
CA LYS A 21 -1.70 -22.92 4.08
C LYS A 21 -2.81 -23.71 3.41
N SER A 22 -4.02 -23.72 3.98
CA SER A 22 -5.16 -24.47 3.45
C SER A 22 -5.62 -23.95 2.07
N ASN A 23 -5.32 -22.71 1.73
CA ASN A 23 -5.66 -22.08 0.45
C ASN A 23 -4.48 -21.95 -0.53
N SER A 24 -3.36 -22.64 -0.30
CA SER A 24 -2.16 -22.58 -1.14
C SER A 24 -1.64 -21.15 -1.34
N ILE A 25 -1.67 -20.36 -0.26
CA ILE A 25 -1.13 -18.99 -0.22
C ILE A 25 0.20 -19.02 0.51
N VAL A 26 1.24 -18.51 -0.14
CA VAL A 26 2.56 -18.29 0.48
C VAL A 26 2.56 -16.89 1.07
N LEU A 27 2.85 -16.78 2.37
CA LEU A 27 3.02 -15.50 3.05
C LEU A 27 4.51 -15.14 3.05
N LEU A 28 4.83 -13.95 2.58
CA LEU A 28 6.18 -13.37 2.61
C LEU A 28 6.12 -12.06 3.40
N THR A 29 6.86 -11.98 4.49
CA THR A 29 6.98 -10.76 5.28
C THR A 29 8.22 -9.97 4.90
N LEU A 30 8.06 -8.66 4.80
CA LEU A 30 9.18 -7.75 4.55
C LEU A 30 9.99 -7.53 5.85
N PRO A 31 11.30 -7.22 5.75
CA PRO A 31 12.08 -6.83 6.92
C PRO A 31 11.47 -5.64 7.66
N PRO A 32 11.67 -5.52 8.99
CA PRO A 32 11.19 -4.37 9.74
C PRO A 32 11.69 -3.04 9.15
N HIS A 33 10.83 -2.01 9.19
CA HIS A 33 11.16 -0.65 8.74
C HIS A 33 11.52 -0.48 7.26
N THR A 34 11.18 -1.45 6.40
CA THR A 34 11.48 -1.40 4.96
C THR A 34 10.25 -1.14 4.07
N SER A 35 9.05 -1.09 4.61
CA SER A 35 7.79 -1.00 3.85
C SER A 35 7.76 0.18 2.90
N HIS A 36 8.30 1.35 3.31
CA HIS A 36 8.35 2.56 2.48
C HIS A 36 9.18 2.41 1.18
N ARG A 37 10.05 1.40 1.10
CA ARG A 37 10.88 1.10 -0.08
C ARG A 37 10.54 -0.23 -0.74
N MET A 38 10.14 -1.23 0.04
CA MET A 38 9.98 -2.60 -0.43
C MET A 38 8.53 -3.03 -0.62
N GLN A 39 7.57 -2.30 -0.05
CA GLN A 39 6.15 -2.61 -0.21
C GLN A 39 5.56 -1.83 -1.40
N PRO A 40 5.16 -2.49 -2.50
CA PRO A 40 4.68 -1.81 -3.71
C PRO A 40 3.56 -0.81 -3.47
N LEU A 41 2.63 -1.11 -2.54
CA LEU A 41 1.53 -0.21 -2.19
C LEU A 41 2.02 1.11 -1.59
N ASP A 42 3.01 1.05 -0.66
CA ASP A 42 3.58 2.23 -0.04
C ASP A 42 4.39 3.07 -1.04
N VAL A 43 5.06 2.40 -1.99
CA VAL A 43 5.92 3.06 -2.97
C VAL A 43 5.14 3.89 -3.98
N THR A 44 4.01 3.38 -4.50
CA THR A 44 3.35 4.02 -5.65
C THR A 44 1.84 4.20 -5.54
N VAL A 45 1.17 3.61 -4.56
CA VAL A 45 -0.30 3.64 -4.47
C VAL A 45 -0.78 4.54 -3.35
N TYR A 46 -0.26 4.41 -2.14
CA TYR A 46 -0.77 5.16 -0.99
C TYR A 46 -0.52 6.67 -1.06
N GLY A 47 0.56 7.11 -1.71
CA GLY A 47 0.83 8.53 -1.94
C GLY A 47 -0.28 9.19 -2.77
N PRO A 48 -0.51 8.74 -4.02
CA PRO A 48 -1.62 9.21 -4.86
C PRO A 48 -2.99 9.07 -4.20
N PHE A 49 -3.25 7.94 -3.51
CA PHE A 49 -4.49 7.72 -2.77
C PHE A 49 -4.71 8.82 -1.71
N LYS A 50 -3.74 9.05 -0.82
CA LYS A 50 -3.84 10.07 0.23
C LYS A 50 -4.06 11.46 -0.35
N THR A 51 -3.33 11.80 -1.42
CA THR A 51 -3.48 13.09 -2.10
C THR A 51 -4.87 13.29 -2.68
N LYS A 52 -5.42 12.26 -3.31
CA LYS A 52 -6.77 12.33 -3.90
C LYS A 52 -7.83 12.36 -2.81
N TYR A 53 -7.72 11.48 -1.82
CA TYR A 53 -8.69 11.39 -0.72
C TYR A 53 -8.75 12.67 0.11
N SER A 54 -7.62 13.33 0.40
CA SER A 54 -7.59 14.58 1.16
C SER A 54 -8.36 15.73 0.49
N ARG A 55 -8.48 15.69 -0.83
CA ARG A 55 -9.21 16.71 -1.62
C ARG A 55 -10.66 16.34 -1.92
N ALA A 56 -11.00 15.07 -1.81
CA ALA A 56 -12.32 14.55 -2.17
C ALA A 56 -13.46 15.16 -1.35
N PRO A 57 -13.35 15.35 -0.01
CA PRO A 57 -14.39 15.99 0.79
C PRO A 57 -14.71 17.43 0.33
N ASP A 58 -13.68 18.22 0.06
CA ASP A 58 -13.85 19.60 -0.40
C ASP A 58 -14.55 19.66 -1.77
N GLY A 59 -14.14 18.79 -2.68
CA GLY A 59 -14.80 18.65 -3.98
C GLY A 59 -16.28 18.29 -3.85
N TRP A 60 -16.57 17.31 -2.98
CA TRP A 60 -17.94 16.88 -2.73
C TRP A 60 -18.79 18.01 -2.12
N MET A 61 -18.28 18.75 -1.13
CA MET A 61 -19.01 19.85 -0.50
C MET A 61 -19.28 21.00 -1.48
N ARG A 62 -18.34 21.29 -2.38
CA ARG A 62 -18.57 22.29 -3.45
C ARG A 62 -19.70 21.89 -4.39
N SER A 63 -19.81 20.61 -4.72
CA SER A 63 -20.86 20.07 -5.58
C SER A 63 -22.21 19.90 -4.84
N ASN A 64 -22.21 19.96 -3.52
CA ASN A 64 -23.38 19.74 -2.66
C ASN A 64 -23.50 20.90 -1.64
N SER A 65 -23.70 22.11 -2.14
CA SER A 65 -23.79 23.32 -1.32
C SER A 65 -24.74 23.18 -0.14
N GLY A 66 -24.28 23.59 1.05
CA GLY A 66 -25.05 23.52 2.28
C GLY A 66 -25.07 22.14 2.96
N LYS A 67 -24.38 21.14 2.40
CA LYS A 67 -24.24 19.80 3.00
C LYS A 67 -22.82 19.58 3.51
N THR A 68 -22.68 18.81 4.59
CA THR A 68 -21.41 18.37 5.12
C THR A 68 -21.18 16.87 4.83
N VAL A 69 -19.91 16.48 4.67
CA VAL A 69 -19.56 15.06 4.50
C VAL A 69 -19.87 14.31 5.79
N SER A 70 -20.64 13.25 5.67
CA SER A 70 -20.95 12.31 6.75
C SER A 70 -20.36 10.93 6.46
N ILE A 71 -20.49 10.00 7.40
CA ILE A 71 -20.03 8.61 7.24
C ILE A 71 -20.59 7.92 5.99
N TYR A 72 -21.76 8.32 5.53
CA TYR A 72 -22.41 7.72 4.35
C TYR A 72 -21.71 8.10 3.03
N GLN A 73 -21.03 9.25 2.99
CA GLN A 73 -20.28 9.68 1.81
C GLN A 73 -18.85 9.12 1.80
N ILE A 74 -18.29 8.75 2.95
CA ILE A 74 -16.90 8.31 3.07
C ILE A 74 -16.58 7.15 2.13
N ALA A 75 -17.42 6.13 2.08
CA ALA A 75 -17.21 4.96 1.21
C ALA A 75 -17.09 5.35 -0.28
N GLY A 76 -17.94 6.29 -0.75
CA GLY A 76 -17.87 6.81 -2.11
C GLY A 76 -16.60 7.59 -2.39
N LEU A 77 -16.18 8.46 -1.46
CA LEU A 77 -14.94 9.24 -1.56
C LEU A 77 -13.70 8.35 -1.55
N VAL A 78 -13.67 7.33 -0.70
CA VAL A 78 -12.61 6.31 -0.67
C VAL A 78 -12.55 5.55 -1.99
N ASN A 79 -13.71 5.10 -2.51
CA ASN A 79 -13.75 4.38 -3.79
C ASN A 79 -13.19 5.23 -4.93
N GLU A 80 -13.58 6.50 -5.04
CA GLU A 80 -13.06 7.42 -6.06
C GLU A 80 -11.52 7.56 -5.93
N ALA A 81 -11.01 7.73 -4.72
CA ALA A 81 -9.58 7.85 -4.47
C ALA A 81 -8.81 6.56 -4.80
N ILE A 82 -9.35 5.39 -4.44
CA ILE A 82 -8.75 4.09 -4.75
C ILE A 82 -8.70 3.88 -6.27
N MET A 83 -9.80 4.09 -6.97
CA MET A 83 -9.85 3.89 -8.43
C MET A 83 -8.86 4.79 -9.17
N SER A 84 -8.58 5.98 -8.63
CA SER A 84 -7.57 6.87 -9.21
C SER A 84 -6.13 6.49 -8.88
N ALA A 85 -5.90 5.80 -7.77
CA ALA A 85 -4.57 5.43 -7.29
C ALA A 85 -4.14 4.03 -7.73
N VAL A 86 -5.06 3.06 -7.73
CA VAL A 86 -4.82 1.67 -8.13
C VAL A 86 -4.93 1.53 -9.64
N THR A 87 -3.97 2.08 -10.35
CA THR A 87 -3.88 1.99 -11.81
C THR A 87 -2.86 0.92 -12.22
N PRO A 88 -3.01 0.29 -13.41
CA PRO A 88 -2.00 -0.65 -13.92
C PRO A 88 -0.58 -0.06 -13.92
N ARG A 89 -0.46 1.23 -14.24
CA ARG A 89 0.82 1.94 -14.21
C ARG A 89 1.41 2.01 -12.80
N ASN A 90 0.63 2.40 -11.81
CA ASN A 90 1.10 2.50 -10.42
C ASN A 90 1.44 1.12 -9.86
N ILE A 91 0.63 0.10 -10.15
CA ILE A 91 0.88 -1.27 -9.73
C ILE A 91 2.22 -1.77 -10.30
N THR A 92 2.39 -1.71 -11.62
CA THR A 92 3.62 -2.20 -12.27
C THR A 92 4.84 -1.40 -11.84
N SER A 93 4.72 -0.09 -11.68
CA SER A 93 5.79 0.77 -11.17
C SER A 93 6.18 0.41 -9.74
N GLY A 94 5.21 0.12 -8.87
CA GLY A 94 5.47 -0.29 -7.48
C GLY A 94 6.28 -1.58 -7.39
N PHE A 95 5.89 -2.59 -8.13
CA PHE A 95 6.64 -3.85 -8.18
C PHE A 95 8.05 -3.69 -8.77
N ARG A 96 8.20 -2.85 -9.79
CA ARG A 96 9.50 -2.56 -10.40
C ARG A 96 10.41 -1.79 -9.43
N SER A 97 9.91 -0.74 -8.81
CA SER A 97 10.69 0.12 -7.93
C SER A 97 11.08 -0.56 -6.62
N SER A 98 10.32 -1.56 -6.19
CA SER A 98 10.66 -2.40 -5.03
C SER A 98 11.59 -3.58 -5.38
N GLY A 99 11.94 -3.77 -6.66
CA GLY A 99 12.80 -4.86 -7.11
C GLY A 99 12.15 -6.25 -7.06
N ILE A 100 10.84 -6.34 -6.82
CA ILE A 100 10.13 -7.61 -6.67
C ILE A 100 9.82 -8.20 -8.06
N PHE A 101 9.35 -7.37 -8.98
CA PHE A 101 9.06 -7.82 -10.35
C PHE A 101 9.25 -6.68 -11.38
N PRO A 102 10.12 -6.86 -12.40
CA PRO A 102 11.10 -7.97 -12.51
C PRO A 102 12.05 -7.99 -11.31
N TYR A 103 12.47 -9.20 -10.90
CA TYR A 103 13.36 -9.33 -9.75
C TYR A 103 14.70 -8.63 -10.01
N ASN A 104 15.05 -7.71 -9.12
CA ASN A 104 16.32 -6.98 -9.17
C ASN A 104 16.91 -6.88 -7.77
N ARG A 105 17.95 -7.66 -7.49
CA ARG A 105 18.63 -7.66 -6.21
C ARG A 105 19.38 -6.36 -5.93
N GLU A 106 19.88 -5.72 -6.99
CA GLU A 106 20.72 -4.52 -6.90
C GLU A 106 19.90 -3.20 -6.91
N ILE A 107 18.57 -3.28 -6.74
CA ILE A 107 17.69 -2.09 -6.78
C ILE A 107 17.99 -1.12 -5.63
N PHE A 108 18.48 -1.64 -4.51
CA PHE A 108 18.89 -0.85 -3.36
C PHE A 108 20.41 -0.99 -3.16
N PRO A 109 21.16 0.13 -3.06
CA PRO A 109 22.57 0.08 -2.74
C PRO A 109 22.79 -0.41 -1.31
N ASP A 110 23.95 -1.01 -1.02
CA ASP A 110 24.28 -1.57 0.30
C ASP A 110 24.16 -0.54 1.44
N GLU A 111 24.44 0.74 1.13
CA GLU A 111 24.29 1.85 2.08
C GLU A 111 22.83 2.05 2.55
N ALA A 112 21.85 1.63 1.76
CA ALA A 112 20.43 1.72 2.13
C ALA A 112 20.06 0.80 3.30
N PHE A 113 20.88 -0.18 3.61
CA PHE A 113 20.71 -1.14 4.71
C PHE A 113 21.61 -0.84 5.92
N SER A 114 22.45 0.19 5.85
CA SER A 114 23.28 0.57 6.99
C SER A 114 22.41 1.17 8.11
N THR A 115 22.63 0.72 9.33
CA THR A 115 21.85 1.03 10.54
C THR A 115 21.87 2.50 10.97
N ASN A 116 22.63 3.35 10.33
CA ASN A 116 22.76 4.78 10.69
C ASN A 116 21.70 5.71 10.08
N GLN A 117 20.71 5.20 9.37
CA GLN A 117 19.61 5.99 8.80
C GLN A 117 18.22 5.61 9.32
N CYS A 118 18.12 4.78 10.35
CA CYS A 118 16.89 4.52 11.08
C CYS A 118 16.78 5.46 12.29
N VAL A 119 16.55 6.72 12.03
CA VAL A 119 16.09 7.68 13.04
C VAL A 119 14.73 8.18 12.61
#